data_ad7b8613c3bb8f57bed1186bea969771
#
_entry.id   ad7b8613c3bb8f57bed1186bea969771
#
_cell.length_a   1.000
_cell.length_b   1.000
_cell.length_c   1.000
_cell.angle_alpha   90.00
_cell.angle_beta   90.00
_cell.angle_gamma   90.00
#
_symmetry.space_group_name_H-M   'P 1'
#
loop_
_entity.id
_entity.type
_entity.pdbx_description
1 polymer ?
#
loop_
_entity_poly.entity_id
_entity_poly.type
_entity_poly.pdbx_seq_one_letter_code
_entity_poly.pdbx_strand_id
1 'polypeptide(L)'
;MARAYVRFEKNPSSVRYAAAAIVSTIIVLVVVGALLLRVLAPDEYPSFGGAIWFSLQTVTTVGYGDNPPASDIGRFVASAVMLVSIGLITVITALITSMFIRSVSREQNEADHLDLTESLARIEAALAAAHERLERFERTAADPNEVHTDG
;
A
#
# COMPACT_ATOMS: atom_id res chain seq x y z
N MET A 1 -8.59 -0.69 -21.92
CA MET A 1 -7.91 0.22 -21.00
C MET A 1 -8.82 1.10 -20.11
N ALA A 2 -10.12 1.24 -20.38
CA ALA A 2 -11.03 2.10 -19.61
C ALA A 2 -11.69 1.46 -18.37
N ARG A 3 -11.56 0.15 -18.16
CA ARG A 3 -12.20 -0.55 -17.02
C ARG A 3 -11.37 -0.59 -15.73
N ALA A 4 -10.06 -0.30 -15.79
CA ALA A 4 -9.19 -0.28 -14.62
C ALA A 4 -9.36 0.98 -13.75
N TYR A 5 -9.83 2.08 -14.33
CA TYR A 5 -9.94 3.38 -13.63
C TYR A 5 -11.10 3.47 -12.63
N VAL A 6 -12.13 2.63 -12.77
CA VAL A 6 -13.39 2.76 -12.00
C VAL A 6 -13.33 2.05 -10.63
N ARG A 7 -12.31 1.24 -10.35
CA ARG A 7 -12.25 0.42 -9.12
C ARG A 7 -11.45 1.04 -7.96
N PHE A 8 -10.76 2.14 -8.21
CA PHE A 8 -10.01 2.87 -7.16
C PHE A 8 -10.92 3.55 -6.11
N GLU A 9 -12.22 3.63 -6.38
CA GLU A 9 -13.22 4.36 -5.58
C GLU A 9 -13.83 3.54 -4.42
N LYS A 10 -13.48 2.27 -4.25
CA LYS A 10 -14.23 1.37 -3.34
C LYS A 10 -13.70 1.20 -1.92
N ASN A 11 -12.55 1.82 -1.51
CA ASN A 11 -12.15 1.84 -0.10
C ASN A 11 -11.52 3.18 0.31
N PRO A 12 -12.28 4.28 0.35
CA PRO A 12 -11.79 5.56 0.85
C PRO A 12 -11.46 5.53 2.36
N SER A 13 -11.96 4.53 3.08
CA SER A 13 -11.72 4.38 4.51
C SER A 13 -10.25 4.05 4.84
N SER A 14 -9.62 3.14 4.13
CA SER A 14 -8.23 2.72 4.43
C SER A 14 -7.21 3.85 4.23
N VAL A 15 -7.37 4.67 3.19
CA VAL A 15 -6.51 5.83 2.93
C VAL A 15 -6.72 6.92 4.00
N ARG A 16 -7.96 7.16 4.39
CA ARG A 16 -8.28 8.13 5.46
C ARG A 16 -7.72 7.71 6.82
N TYR A 17 -7.79 6.43 7.18
CA TYR A 17 -7.18 5.92 8.40
C TYR A 17 -5.65 6.01 8.37
N ALA A 18 -5.02 5.69 7.25
CA ALA A 18 -3.57 5.86 7.10
C ALA A 18 -3.16 7.34 7.21
N ALA A 19 -3.84 8.25 6.53
CA ALA A 19 -3.58 9.68 6.61
C ALA A 19 -3.80 10.21 8.04
N ALA A 20 -4.88 9.80 8.72
CA ALA A 20 -5.15 10.18 10.09
C ALA A 20 -4.07 9.67 11.06
N ALA A 21 -3.60 8.43 10.89
CA ALA A 21 -2.52 7.87 11.69
C ALA A 21 -1.20 8.65 11.51
N ILE A 22 -0.86 9.04 10.29
CA ILE A 22 0.33 9.85 9.99
C ILE A 22 0.23 11.22 10.68
N VAL A 23 -0.88 11.91 10.47
CA VAL A 23 -1.09 13.25 11.04
C VAL A 23 -1.08 13.19 12.58
N SER A 24 -1.78 12.21 13.17
CA SER A 24 -1.78 12.04 14.63
C SER A 24 -0.40 11.77 15.20
N THR A 25 0.41 10.96 14.50
CA THR A 25 1.77 10.65 14.96
C THR A 25 2.69 11.87 14.90
N ILE A 26 2.58 12.70 13.85
CA ILE A 26 3.31 13.96 13.75
C ILE A 26 2.91 14.90 14.88
N ILE A 27 1.61 15.05 15.14
CA ILE A 27 1.10 15.90 16.23
C ILE A 27 1.65 15.42 17.58
N VAL A 28 1.59 14.14 17.85
CA VAL A 28 2.11 13.55 19.10
C VAL A 28 3.61 13.85 19.23
N LEU A 29 4.39 13.67 18.18
CA LEU A 29 5.84 13.92 18.22
C LEU A 29 6.16 15.40 18.45
N VAL A 30 5.43 16.31 17.82
CA VAL A 30 5.58 17.76 18.02
C VAL A 30 5.24 18.14 19.47
N VAL A 31 4.14 17.61 20.00
CA VAL A 31 3.71 17.93 21.38
C VAL A 31 4.70 17.35 22.39
N VAL A 32 5.14 16.09 22.22
CA VAL A 32 6.11 15.46 23.11
C VAL A 32 7.46 16.18 23.06
N GLY A 33 7.96 16.53 21.87
CA GLY A 33 9.19 17.29 21.67
C GLY A 33 9.10 18.68 22.34
N ALA A 34 8.00 19.39 22.16
CA ALA A 34 7.75 20.68 22.80
C ALA A 34 7.72 20.57 24.34
N LEU A 35 7.09 19.52 24.85
CA LEU A 35 7.00 19.29 26.29
C LEU A 35 8.41 19.01 26.90
N LEU A 36 9.18 18.18 26.22
CA LEU A 36 10.56 17.87 26.64
C LEU A 36 11.44 19.13 26.66
N LEU A 37 11.38 19.96 25.62
CA LEU A 37 12.11 21.23 25.57
C LEU A 37 11.65 22.20 26.68
N ARG A 38 10.34 22.31 26.88
CA ARG A 38 9.77 23.18 27.92
C ARG A 38 10.17 22.75 29.32
N VAL A 39 10.30 21.44 29.58
CA VAL A 39 10.65 20.91 30.91
C VAL A 39 12.16 20.87 31.12
N LEU A 40 12.94 20.49 30.12
CA LEU A 40 14.40 20.29 30.27
C LEU A 40 15.23 21.53 29.93
N ALA A 41 14.70 22.46 29.10
CA ALA A 41 15.35 23.72 28.74
C ALA A 41 14.41 24.91 28.89
N PRO A 42 13.86 25.16 30.09
CA PRO A 42 12.84 26.19 30.33
C PRO A 42 13.32 27.62 30.06
N ASP A 43 14.61 27.87 30.25
CA ASP A 43 15.22 29.17 30.02
C ASP A 43 15.27 29.53 28.53
N GLU A 44 15.42 28.56 27.66
CA GLU A 44 15.43 28.76 26.21
C GLU A 44 14.03 28.80 25.61
N TYR A 45 13.14 27.98 26.15
CA TYR A 45 11.75 27.88 25.71
C TYR A 45 10.78 28.30 26.84
N PRO A 46 10.75 29.60 27.21
CA PRO A 46 9.91 30.07 28.31
C PRO A 46 8.42 30.02 27.98
N SER A 47 8.05 29.88 26.70
CA SER A 47 6.66 29.70 26.27
C SER A 47 6.46 28.36 25.59
N PHE A 48 5.31 27.74 25.84
CA PHE A 48 4.91 26.51 25.16
C PHE A 48 4.78 26.69 23.64
N GLY A 49 4.34 27.91 23.22
CA GLY A 49 4.24 28.24 21.78
C GLY A 49 5.60 28.22 21.06
N GLY A 50 6.66 28.78 21.71
CA GLY A 50 8.03 28.71 21.16
C GLY A 50 8.56 27.28 21.07
N ALA A 51 8.30 26.48 22.09
CA ALA A 51 8.68 25.04 22.06
C ALA A 51 7.94 24.24 20.99
N ILE A 52 6.63 24.49 20.81
CA ILE A 52 5.85 23.89 19.72
C ILE A 52 6.38 24.33 18.36
N TRP A 53 6.64 25.62 18.19
CA TRP A 53 7.19 26.16 16.94
C TRP A 53 8.51 25.49 16.55
N PHE A 54 9.45 25.42 17.50
CA PHE A 54 10.72 24.74 17.28
C PHE A 54 10.51 23.25 16.95
N SER A 55 9.69 22.54 17.72
CA SER A 55 9.40 21.12 17.49
C SER A 55 8.74 20.87 16.15
N LEU A 56 7.81 21.73 15.74
CA LEU A 56 7.11 21.61 14.46
C LEU A 56 8.08 21.74 13.29
N GLN A 57 8.89 22.80 13.25
CA GLN A 57 9.86 22.99 12.17
C GLN A 57 10.95 21.90 12.15
N THR A 58 11.29 21.35 13.30
CA THR A 58 12.27 20.25 13.43
C THR A 58 11.69 18.93 12.92
N VAL A 59 10.49 18.55 13.38
CA VAL A 59 9.81 17.31 12.97
C VAL A 59 9.48 17.32 11.48
N THR A 60 9.07 18.48 10.94
CA THR A 60 8.79 18.63 9.50
C THR A 60 10.05 18.82 8.66
N THR A 61 11.23 18.85 9.27
CA THR A 61 12.54 19.07 8.62
C THR A 61 12.67 20.41 7.87
N VAL A 62 11.81 21.39 8.16
CA VAL A 62 11.88 22.73 7.55
C VAL A 62 13.05 23.54 8.10
N GLY A 63 13.24 23.55 9.44
CA GLY A 63 14.41 24.10 10.10
C GLY A 63 14.70 25.58 9.79
N TYR A 64 13.76 26.48 10.09
CA TYR A 64 14.00 27.93 9.85
C TYR A 64 15.24 28.49 10.57
N GLY A 65 15.62 27.88 11.71
CA GLY A 65 16.80 28.31 12.48
C GLY A 65 16.62 29.61 13.24
N ASP A 66 15.38 30.05 13.43
CA ASP A 66 15.04 31.30 14.12
C ASP A 66 15.16 31.20 15.64
N ASN A 67 15.06 30.02 16.22
CA ASN A 67 15.16 29.78 17.66
C ASN A 67 15.86 28.46 17.99
N PRO A 68 17.13 28.24 17.56
CA PRO A 68 17.83 27.01 17.83
C PRO A 68 18.25 26.93 19.31
N PRO A 69 18.29 25.72 19.92
CA PRO A 69 18.76 25.55 21.29
C PRO A 69 20.24 25.90 21.42
N ALA A 70 20.57 26.69 22.46
CA ALA A 70 21.94 27.14 22.73
C ALA A 70 22.61 26.28 23.81
N SER A 71 21.87 25.77 24.80
CA SER A 71 22.41 24.94 25.88
C SER A 71 22.68 23.50 25.41
N ASP A 72 23.57 22.81 26.10
CA ASP A 72 23.91 21.43 25.83
C ASP A 72 22.68 20.51 26.04
N ILE A 73 21.86 20.79 27.05
CA ILE A 73 20.63 20.04 27.32
C ILE A 73 19.62 20.26 26.19
N GLY A 74 19.40 21.51 25.79
CA GLY A 74 18.50 21.85 24.70
C GLY A 74 18.92 21.19 23.39
N ARG A 75 20.23 21.22 23.07
CA ARG A 75 20.81 20.55 21.89
C ARG A 75 20.65 19.05 21.94
N PHE A 76 20.86 18.43 23.11
CA PHE A 76 20.67 16.99 23.28
C PHE A 76 19.21 16.57 23.02
N VAL A 77 18.25 17.30 23.61
CA VAL A 77 16.82 17.07 23.40
C VAL A 77 16.45 17.25 21.93
N ALA A 78 16.91 18.35 21.31
CA ALA A 78 16.66 18.63 19.90
C ALA A 78 17.22 17.53 19.00
N SER A 79 18.45 17.03 19.28
CA SER A 79 19.06 15.94 18.54
C SER A 79 18.26 14.64 18.65
N ALA A 80 17.75 14.31 19.84
CA ALA A 80 16.88 13.16 20.04
C ALA A 80 15.58 13.29 19.23
N VAL A 81 14.94 14.46 19.24
CA VAL A 81 13.74 14.73 18.45
C VAL A 81 14.03 14.58 16.96
N MET A 82 15.15 15.10 16.46
CA MET A 82 15.56 14.99 15.05
C MET A 82 15.74 13.51 14.64
N LEU A 83 16.46 12.71 15.43
CA LEU A 83 16.68 11.28 15.13
C LEU A 83 15.37 10.48 15.09
N VAL A 84 14.50 10.71 16.08
CA VAL A 84 13.19 10.05 16.12
C VAL A 84 12.33 10.48 14.94
N SER A 85 12.36 11.76 14.56
CA SER A 85 11.60 12.30 13.43
C SER A 85 12.01 11.66 12.10
N ILE A 86 13.31 11.54 11.83
CA ILE A 86 13.83 10.89 10.61
C ILE A 86 13.40 9.42 10.56
N GLY A 87 13.57 8.69 11.68
CA GLY A 87 13.14 7.30 11.78
C GLY A 87 11.65 7.13 11.53
N LEU A 88 10.83 8.00 12.12
CA LEU A 88 9.39 7.97 11.95
C LEU A 88 8.94 8.23 10.51
N ILE A 89 9.50 9.25 9.85
CA ILE A 89 9.19 9.55 8.43
C ILE A 89 9.52 8.36 7.55
N THR A 90 10.66 7.71 7.80
CA THR A 90 11.08 6.51 7.06
C THR A 90 10.09 5.36 7.22
N VAL A 91 9.65 5.08 8.45
CA VAL A 91 8.66 4.02 8.74
C VAL A 91 7.32 4.34 8.09
N ILE A 92 6.84 5.59 8.18
CA ILE A 92 5.58 6.01 7.57
C ILE A 92 5.63 5.83 6.05
N THR A 93 6.71 6.25 5.40
CA THR A 93 6.90 6.09 3.96
C THR A 93 6.89 4.61 3.56
N ALA A 94 7.58 3.75 4.31
CA ALA A 94 7.60 2.32 4.08
C ALA A 94 6.20 1.68 4.24
N LEU A 95 5.43 2.11 5.24
CA LEU A 95 4.06 1.62 5.45
C LEU A 95 3.14 2.02 4.29
N ILE A 96 3.18 3.28 3.85
CA ILE A 96 2.38 3.76 2.70
C ILE A 96 2.73 2.96 1.45
N THR A 97 4.01 2.81 1.14
CA THR A 97 4.49 2.04 0.00
C THR A 97 4.03 0.58 0.07
N SER A 98 4.15 -0.06 1.24
CA SER A 98 3.69 -1.43 1.47
C SER A 98 2.18 -1.59 1.26
N MET A 99 1.37 -0.63 1.72
CA MET A 99 -0.08 -0.64 1.50
C MET A 99 -0.42 -0.51 0.01
N PHE A 100 0.30 0.35 -0.71
CA PHE A 100 0.11 0.54 -2.15
C PHE A 100 0.47 -0.73 -2.94
N ILE A 101 1.62 -1.33 -2.67
CA ILE A 101 2.06 -2.57 -3.33
C ILE A 101 1.05 -3.69 -3.10
N ARG A 102 0.55 -3.86 -1.86
CA ARG A 102 -0.44 -4.90 -1.54
C ARG A 102 -1.77 -4.70 -2.28
N SER A 103 -2.19 -3.46 -2.52
CA SER A 103 -3.42 -3.19 -3.27
C SER A 103 -3.28 -3.57 -4.74
N VAL A 104 -2.14 -3.25 -5.36
CA VAL A 104 -1.84 -3.59 -6.76
C VAL A 104 -1.69 -5.11 -6.94
N SER A 105 -0.98 -5.78 -6.04
CA SER A 105 -0.78 -7.24 -6.12
C SER A 105 -2.09 -8.03 -5.97
N ARG A 106 -3.05 -7.54 -5.19
CA ARG A 106 -4.37 -8.19 -5.08
C ARG A 106 -5.16 -8.10 -6.38
N GLU A 107 -5.14 -6.95 -7.04
CA GLU A 107 -5.83 -6.78 -8.33
C GLU A 107 -5.21 -7.66 -9.43
N GLN A 108 -3.88 -7.79 -9.45
CA GLN A 108 -3.18 -8.66 -10.39
C GLN A 108 -3.51 -10.13 -10.14
N ASN A 109 -3.47 -10.60 -8.89
CA ASN A 109 -3.82 -11.98 -8.55
C ASN A 109 -5.28 -12.32 -8.92
N GLU A 110 -6.24 -11.42 -8.69
CA GLU A 110 -7.63 -11.64 -9.08
C GLU A 110 -7.79 -11.73 -10.62
N ALA A 111 -7.07 -10.89 -11.37
CA ALA A 111 -7.07 -10.93 -12.83
C ALA A 111 -6.43 -12.23 -13.37
N ASP A 112 -5.29 -12.63 -12.82
CA ASP A 112 -4.59 -13.85 -13.19
C ASP A 112 -5.42 -15.11 -12.89
N HIS A 113 -6.13 -15.13 -11.75
CA HIS A 113 -7.04 -16.23 -11.42
C HIS A 113 -8.22 -16.35 -12.39
N LEU A 114 -8.78 -15.21 -12.83
CA LEU A 114 -9.87 -15.22 -13.80
C LEU A 114 -9.40 -15.71 -15.18
N ASP A 115 -8.21 -15.29 -15.63
CA ASP A 115 -7.64 -15.73 -16.90
C ASP A 115 -7.28 -17.23 -16.88
N LEU A 116 -6.73 -17.72 -15.77
CA LEU A 116 -6.47 -19.14 -15.57
C LEU A 116 -7.75 -19.99 -15.60
N THR A 117 -8.81 -19.55 -14.92
CA THR A 117 -10.09 -20.30 -14.92
C THR A 117 -10.73 -20.31 -16.30
N GLU A 118 -10.67 -19.23 -17.06
CA GLU A 118 -11.15 -19.17 -18.43
C GLU A 118 -10.32 -20.06 -19.36
N SER A 119 -9.01 -20.07 -19.20
CA SER A 119 -8.10 -20.92 -19.96
C SER A 119 -8.34 -22.41 -19.69
N LEU A 120 -8.55 -22.79 -18.41
CA LEU A 120 -8.91 -24.16 -18.04
C LEU A 120 -10.25 -24.59 -18.66
N ALA A 121 -11.26 -23.75 -18.61
CA ALA A 121 -12.57 -24.04 -19.22
C ALA A 121 -12.47 -24.24 -20.74
N ARG A 122 -11.62 -23.47 -21.42
CA ARG A 122 -11.34 -23.66 -22.87
C ARG A 122 -10.65 -24.99 -23.15
N ILE A 123 -9.68 -25.39 -22.33
CA ILE A 123 -8.97 -26.67 -22.46
C ILE A 123 -9.95 -27.84 -22.23
N GLU A 124 -10.79 -27.78 -21.20
CA GLU A 124 -11.81 -28.79 -20.92
C GLU A 124 -12.80 -28.94 -22.08
N ALA A 125 -13.28 -27.83 -22.65
CA ALA A 125 -14.19 -27.85 -23.80
C ALA A 125 -13.51 -28.46 -25.06
N ALA A 126 -12.24 -28.12 -25.30
CA ALA A 126 -11.49 -28.68 -26.42
C ALA A 126 -11.25 -30.19 -26.26
N LEU A 127 -11.00 -30.64 -25.04
CA LEU A 127 -10.79 -32.06 -24.71
C LEU A 127 -12.09 -32.86 -24.89
N ALA A 128 -13.22 -32.34 -24.45
CA ALA A 128 -14.54 -32.92 -24.65
C ALA A 128 -14.88 -33.04 -26.14
N ALA A 129 -14.62 -32.00 -26.94
CA ALA A 129 -14.84 -32.02 -28.39
C ALA A 129 -13.93 -33.04 -29.12
N ALA A 130 -12.68 -33.18 -28.67
CA ALA A 130 -11.76 -34.17 -29.19
C ALA A 130 -12.21 -35.59 -28.87
N HIS A 131 -12.71 -35.83 -27.66
CA HIS A 131 -13.24 -37.12 -27.23
C HIS A 131 -14.47 -37.53 -28.06
N GLU A 132 -15.40 -36.60 -28.28
CA GLU A 132 -16.58 -36.83 -29.11
C GLU A 132 -16.22 -37.16 -30.58
N ARG A 133 -15.19 -36.51 -31.12
CA ARG A 133 -14.68 -36.83 -32.47
C ARG A 133 -14.09 -38.22 -32.53
N LEU A 134 -13.31 -38.63 -31.54
CA LEU A 134 -12.75 -39.98 -31.44
C LEU A 134 -13.85 -41.03 -31.39
N GLU A 135 -14.86 -40.85 -30.56
CA GLU A 135 -16.01 -41.80 -30.49
C GLU A 135 -16.76 -41.89 -31.82
N ARG A 136 -16.91 -40.79 -32.56
CA ARG A 136 -17.53 -40.81 -33.89
C ARG A 136 -16.67 -41.60 -34.88
N PHE A 137 -15.35 -41.40 -34.88
CA PHE A 137 -14.45 -42.18 -35.73
C PHE A 137 -14.48 -43.67 -35.41
N GLU A 138 -14.51 -44.07 -34.14
CA GLU A 138 -14.60 -45.46 -33.72
C GLU A 138 -15.91 -46.11 -34.15
N ARG A 139 -17.06 -45.41 -34.03
CA ARG A 139 -18.36 -45.90 -34.53
C ARG A 139 -18.37 -46.05 -36.03
N THR A 140 -17.83 -45.10 -36.78
CA THR A 140 -17.76 -45.18 -38.25
C THR A 140 -16.81 -46.28 -38.71
N ALA A 141 -15.73 -46.55 -37.98
CA ALA A 141 -14.79 -47.65 -38.27
C ALA A 141 -15.34 -49.02 -37.89
N ALA A 142 -16.25 -49.09 -36.89
CA ALA A 142 -16.86 -50.35 -36.45
C ALA A 142 -18.05 -50.80 -37.32
N ASP A 143 -18.65 -49.93 -38.13
CA ASP A 143 -19.75 -50.26 -39.05
C ASP A 143 -19.44 -49.79 -40.49
N PRO A 144 -18.60 -50.52 -41.24
CA PRO A 144 -18.26 -50.20 -42.63
C PRO A 144 -19.38 -50.50 -43.63
N ASN A 145 -20.56 -51.00 -43.17
CA ASN A 145 -21.59 -51.54 -44.09
C ASN A 145 -22.78 -50.57 -44.32
N GLU A 146 -22.87 -49.41 -43.64
CA GLU A 146 -23.96 -48.45 -43.87
C GLU A 146 -23.76 -47.51 -45.09
N VAL A 147 -22.61 -47.53 -45.75
CA VAL A 147 -22.30 -46.63 -46.91
C VAL A 147 -22.76 -47.22 -48.25
N HIS A 148 -23.37 -48.44 -48.29
CA HIS A 148 -23.62 -49.13 -49.58
C HIS A 148 -25.06 -49.56 -49.83
N THR A 149 -26.07 -48.79 -49.39
CA THR A 149 -27.47 -49.00 -49.82
C THR A 149 -28.17 -47.68 -50.14
N ASP A 150 -27.74 -47.03 -51.22
CA ASP A 150 -28.61 -46.18 -52.04
C ASP A 150 -27.99 -46.10 -53.43
N GLY A 151 -28.46 -47.05 -54.29
CA GLY A 151 -28.26 -47.08 -55.73
C GLY A 151 -29.62 -47.31 -56.42
#